data_5e5d612eafc087da4f500f1858e1b19b
#
_entry.id   5e5d612eafc087da4f500f1858e1b19b
#
_cell.length_a   1.000
_cell.length_b   1.000
_cell.length_c   1.000
_cell.angle_alpha   90.00
_cell.angle_beta   90.00
_cell.angle_gamma   90.00
#
_symmetry.space_group_name_H-M   'P 1'
#
loop_
_entity.id
_entity.type
_entity.pdbx_description
1 polymer ?
#
loop_
_entity_poly.entity_id
_entity_poly.type
_entity_poly.pdbx_seq_one_letter_code
_entity_poly.pdbx_strand_id
1 'polypeptide(L)'
;MERPRGTKSKADQIKAFLEQYQPKLSEARGFLQFMLSKEEILRRTDLVSDLSGYDCAILVSAKGSGTWPFLFRRGDKIYTKTSQAVVELMKSLPERIGLCLSTAPPPWSEEREEFLRMLARWHDEVFQEDLERLTRRQELLREIDRALDERDRKRFEQLSAELRRMR
;
A
#
# COMPACT_ATOMS: atom_id res chain seq x y z
N MET A 1 -8.58 -8.42 -44.35
CA MET A 1 -7.43 -8.59 -43.45
C MET A 1 -7.60 -7.60 -42.29
N GLU A 2 -8.27 -8.01 -41.24
CA GLU A 2 -8.43 -7.17 -40.03
C GLU A 2 -7.11 -7.15 -39.27
N ARG A 3 -6.56 -5.94 -39.09
CA ARG A 3 -5.40 -5.72 -38.23
C ARG A 3 -5.84 -6.00 -36.79
N PRO A 4 -5.11 -6.83 -36.00
CA PRO A 4 -5.43 -7.01 -34.61
C PRO A 4 -5.35 -5.64 -33.92
N ARG A 5 -6.39 -5.27 -33.18
CA ARG A 5 -6.44 -4.08 -32.33
C ARG A 5 -5.20 -4.14 -31.42
N GLY A 6 -4.25 -3.26 -31.70
CA GLY A 6 -2.97 -3.20 -30.98
C GLY A 6 -3.22 -3.16 -29.47
N THR A 7 -2.70 -4.13 -28.79
CA THR A 7 -2.67 -4.18 -27.33
C THR A 7 -1.97 -2.90 -26.86
N LYS A 8 -2.71 -1.98 -26.25
CA LYS A 8 -2.13 -0.74 -25.69
C LYS A 8 -1.00 -1.14 -24.76
N SER A 9 0.15 -0.48 -24.90
CA SER A 9 1.29 -0.76 -24.03
C SER A 9 0.91 -0.51 -22.56
N LYS A 10 1.60 -1.14 -21.62
CA LYS A 10 1.38 -0.91 -20.17
C LYS A 10 1.48 0.58 -19.83
N ALA A 11 2.46 1.27 -20.43
CA ALA A 11 2.64 2.69 -20.28
C ALA A 11 1.44 3.50 -20.79
N ASP A 12 0.88 3.13 -21.93
CA ASP A 12 -0.29 3.80 -22.50
C ASP A 12 -1.53 3.62 -21.65
N GLN A 13 -1.70 2.46 -21.02
CA GLN A 13 -2.81 2.19 -20.10
C GLN A 13 -2.71 3.03 -18.81
N ILE A 14 -1.50 3.16 -18.23
CA ILE A 14 -1.29 4.01 -17.06
C ILE A 14 -1.49 5.49 -17.42
N LYS A 15 -0.99 5.94 -18.56
CA LYS A 15 -1.21 7.32 -19.05
C LYS A 15 -2.69 7.60 -19.27
N ALA A 16 -3.41 6.69 -19.93
CA ALA A 16 -4.84 6.82 -20.15
C ALA A 16 -5.62 6.90 -18.82
N PHE A 17 -5.23 6.12 -17.81
CA PHE A 17 -5.81 6.25 -16.47
C PHE A 17 -5.58 7.64 -15.88
N LEU A 18 -4.37 8.18 -15.97
CA LEU A 18 -4.02 9.51 -15.45
C LEU A 18 -4.71 10.66 -16.21
N GLU A 19 -5.05 10.46 -17.46
CA GLU A 19 -5.78 11.44 -18.30
C GLU A 19 -7.29 11.41 -18.02
N GLN A 20 -7.87 10.22 -17.83
CA GLN A 20 -9.31 10.03 -17.71
C GLN A 20 -9.79 10.12 -16.25
N TYR A 21 -8.96 9.79 -15.29
CA TYR A 21 -9.32 9.69 -13.89
C TYR A 21 -8.41 10.49 -12.98
N GLN A 22 -8.97 10.93 -11.85
CA GLN A 22 -8.19 11.49 -10.76
C GLN A 22 -8.01 10.43 -9.67
N PRO A 23 -6.78 10.11 -9.25
CA PRO A 23 -6.56 9.25 -8.10
C PRO A 23 -7.20 9.82 -6.84
N LYS A 24 -7.74 8.95 -5.98
CA LYS A 24 -8.27 9.35 -4.66
C LYS A 24 -7.20 10.00 -3.79
N LEU A 25 -5.99 9.44 -3.82
CA LEU A 25 -4.82 10.00 -3.19
C LEU A 25 -4.06 10.85 -4.22
N SER A 26 -3.93 12.14 -3.98
CA SER A 26 -3.28 13.07 -4.92
C SER A 26 -1.85 12.68 -5.25
N GLU A 27 -1.11 12.19 -4.26
CA GLU A 27 0.29 11.74 -4.41
C GLU A 27 0.43 10.48 -5.28
N ALA A 28 -0.65 9.70 -5.45
CA ALA A 28 -0.64 8.52 -6.32
C ALA A 28 -0.41 8.88 -7.79
N ARG A 29 -0.77 10.09 -8.22
CA ARG A 29 -0.42 10.59 -9.57
C ARG A 29 1.09 10.66 -9.75
N GLY A 30 1.80 11.25 -8.80
CA GLY A 30 3.26 11.32 -8.79
C GLY A 30 3.91 9.95 -8.73
N PHE A 31 3.34 9.03 -7.95
CA PHE A 31 3.80 7.65 -7.88
C PHE A 31 3.68 6.92 -9.24
N LEU A 32 2.55 7.03 -9.93
CA LEU A 32 2.39 6.44 -11.25
C LEU A 32 3.33 7.08 -12.30
N GLN A 33 3.56 8.40 -12.23
CA GLN A 33 4.55 9.08 -13.06
C GLN A 33 5.97 8.59 -12.79
N PHE A 34 6.31 8.36 -11.51
CA PHE A 34 7.57 7.72 -11.12
C PHE A 34 7.71 6.34 -11.77
N MET A 35 6.70 5.49 -11.70
CA MET A 35 6.72 4.17 -12.35
C MET A 35 6.92 4.29 -13.86
N LEU A 36 6.25 5.23 -14.53
CA LEU A 36 6.40 5.49 -15.95
C LEU A 36 7.82 5.97 -16.33
N SER A 37 8.48 6.69 -15.43
CA SER A 37 9.85 7.20 -15.65
C SER A 37 10.93 6.12 -15.53
N LYS A 38 10.60 4.96 -14.95
CA LYS A 38 11.52 3.85 -14.71
C LYS A 38 11.15 2.65 -15.57
N GLU A 39 11.80 2.53 -16.71
CA GLU A 39 11.55 1.47 -17.69
C GLU A 39 11.68 0.07 -17.08
N GLU A 40 12.61 -0.13 -16.17
CA GLU A 40 12.83 -1.41 -15.51
C GLU A 40 11.66 -1.80 -14.58
N ILE A 41 11.10 -0.83 -13.84
CA ILE A 41 9.89 -1.03 -13.04
C ILE A 41 8.72 -1.38 -13.96
N LEU A 42 8.53 -0.59 -15.01
CA LEU A 42 7.43 -0.77 -15.95
C LEU A 42 7.48 -2.13 -16.65
N ARG A 43 8.66 -2.61 -17.00
CA ARG A 43 8.85 -3.93 -17.62
C ARG A 43 8.37 -5.06 -16.71
N ARG A 44 8.62 -4.96 -15.42
CA ARG A 44 8.23 -5.96 -14.41
C ARG A 44 6.81 -5.80 -13.90
N THR A 45 6.12 -4.74 -14.31
CA THR A 45 4.74 -4.45 -13.88
C THR A 45 3.75 -5.14 -14.81
N ASP A 46 2.80 -5.85 -14.21
CA ASP A 46 1.63 -6.40 -14.89
C ASP A 46 0.39 -5.61 -14.45
N LEU A 47 -0.40 -5.13 -15.41
CA LEU A 47 -1.69 -4.51 -15.14
C LEU A 47 -2.73 -5.62 -14.98
N VAL A 48 -3.28 -5.72 -13.78
CA VAL A 48 -4.17 -6.81 -13.38
C VAL A 48 -5.35 -6.29 -12.58
N SER A 49 -6.44 -7.04 -12.60
CA SER A 49 -7.62 -6.79 -11.75
C SER A 49 -7.55 -7.54 -10.42
N ASP A 50 -6.76 -8.59 -10.34
CA ASP A 50 -6.55 -9.41 -9.15
C ASP A 50 -5.07 -9.40 -8.74
N LEU A 51 -4.81 -8.98 -7.50
CA LEU A 51 -3.47 -8.85 -6.92
C LEU A 51 -3.04 -10.06 -6.08
N SER A 52 -3.89 -11.07 -5.94
CA SER A 52 -3.66 -12.20 -5.02
C SER A 52 -2.41 -13.02 -5.33
N GLY A 53 -2.03 -13.13 -6.58
CA GLY A 53 -0.87 -13.92 -7.03
C GLY A 53 0.48 -13.17 -7.01
N TYR A 54 0.55 -11.95 -6.48
CA TYR A 54 1.73 -11.11 -6.52
C TYR A 54 2.32 -10.84 -5.14
N ASP A 55 3.60 -11.10 -4.94
CA ASP A 55 4.33 -10.72 -3.73
C ASP A 55 4.50 -9.21 -3.61
N CYS A 56 4.65 -8.53 -4.74
CA CYS A 56 4.60 -7.07 -4.81
C CYS A 56 3.32 -6.65 -5.54
N ALA A 57 2.41 -6.04 -4.81
CA ALA A 57 1.09 -5.65 -5.29
C ALA A 57 0.82 -4.17 -5.00
N ILE A 58 0.31 -3.46 -5.99
CA ILE A 58 0.00 -2.04 -5.92
C ILE A 58 -1.44 -1.81 -6.33
N LEU A 59 -2.20 -1.12 -5.51
CA LEU A 59 -3.53 -0.64 -5.81
C LEU A 59 -3.55 0.88 -5.87
N VAL A 60 -4.01 1.42 -6.98
CA VAL A 60 -4.30 2.85 -7.13
C VAL A 60 -5.75 3.01 -7.54
N SER A 61 -6.50 3.75 -6.75
CA SER A 61 -7.93 3.93 -6.96
C SER A 61 -8.26 5.32 -7.49
N ALA A 62 -9.17 5.36 -8.45
CA ALA A 62 -9.75 6.61 -8.95
C ALA A 62 -10.79 7.17 -7.97
N LYS A 63 -11.01 8.48 -8.00
CA LYS A 63 -12.15 9.10 -7.31
C LYS A 63 -13.46 8.48 -7.80
N GLY A 64 -14.37 8.20 -6.86
CA GLY A 64 -15.63 7.54 -7.15
C GLY A 64 -15.59 6.01 -7.15
N SER A 65 -14.43 5.38 -7.11
CA SER A 65 -14.34 3.92 -6.92
C SER A 65 -14.65 3.53 -5.47
N GLY A 66 -15.14 2.32 -5.24
CA GLY A 66 -15.44 1.79 -3.91
C GLY A 66 -14.22 1.21 -3.16
N THR A 67 -13.02 1.39 -3.69
CA THR A 67 -11.80 0.75 -3.19
C THR A 67 -10.92 1.71 -2.39
N TRP A 68 -9.95 1.15 -1.67
CA TRP A 68 -8.97 1.90 -0.88
C TRP A 68 -8.17 2.89 -1.76
N PRO A 69 -7.80 4.09 -1.27
CA PRO A 69 -7.16 5.10 -2.11
C PRO A 69 -5.84 4.68 -2.73
N PHE A 70 -4.95 4.10 -1.93
CA PHE A 70 -3.66 3.58 -2.35
C PHE A 70 -3.20 2.49 -1.40
N LEU A 71 -2.65 1.43 -1.95
CA LEU A 71 -2.11 0.32 -1.18
C LEU A 71 -0.90 -0.28 -1.88
N PHE A 72 0.18 -0.45 -1.15
CA PHE A 72 1.37 -1.15 -1.63
C PHE A 72 1.67 -2.29 -0.67
N ARG A 73 1.74 -3.50 -1.20
CA ARG A 73 2.11 -4.70 -0.45
C ARG A 73 3.42 -5.25 -0.98
N ARG A 74 4.29 -5.65 -0.07
CA ARG A 74 5.50 -6.41 -0.38
C ARG A 74 5.70 -7.53 0.62
N GLY A 75 5.51 -8.78 0.18
CA GLY A 75 5.42 -9.92 1.08
C GLY A 75 4.28 -9.71 2.09
N ASP A 76 4.61 -9.75 3.36
CA ASP A 76 3.67 -9.56 4.47
C ASP A 76 3.50 -8.09 4.91
N LYS A 77 4.30 -7.18 4.33
CA LYS A 77 4.25 -5.77 4.69
C LYS A 77 3.32 -4.99 3.78
N ILE A 78 2.50 -4.14 4.37
CA ILE A 78 1.56 -3.27 3.68
C ILE A 78 1.85 -1.81 4.03
N TYR A 79 1.83 -0.95 3.01
CA TYR A 79 2.08 0.47 3.11
C TYR A 79 0.93 1.23 2.45
N THR A 80 0.49 2.30 3.07
CA THR A 80 -0.57 3.18 2.58
C THR A 80 -0.05 4.52 2.05
N LYS A 81 1.25 4.76 2.19
CA LYS A 81 1.91 5.99 1.73
C LYS A 81 2.74 5.72 0.48
N THR A 82 2.57 6.55 -0.54
CA THR A 82 3.32 6.45 -1.80
C THR A 82 4.83 6.61 -1.62
N SER A 83 5.24 7.46 -0.68
CA SER A 83 6.67 7.67 -0.35
C SER A 83 7.34 6.39 0.15
N GLN A 84 6.66 5.62 0.97
CA GLN A 84 7.17 4.33 1.46
C GLN A 84 7.26 3.30 0.33
N ALA A 85 6.28 3.28 -0.56
CA ALA A 85 6.29 2.40 -1.73
C ALA A 85 7.47 2.71 -2.66
N VAL A 86 7.76 3.98 -2.92
CA VAL A 86 8.94 4.40 -3.70
C VAL A 86 10.23 3.92 -3.04
N VAL A 87 10.38 4.13 -1.74
CA VAL A 87 11.57 3.70 -1.00
C VAL A 87 11.76 2.18 -1.08
N GLU A 88 10.69 1.41 -0.90
CA GLU A 88 10.76 -0.05 -0.98
C GLU A 88 11.12 -0.55 -2.40
N LEU A 89 10.56 0.05 -3.44
CA LEU A 89 10.92 -0.27 -4.83
C LEU A 89 12.36 0.10 -5.17
N MET A 90 12.86 1.21 -4.63
CA MET A 90 14.24 1.66 -4.86
C MET A 90 15.27 0.83 -4.09
N LYS A 91 14.92 0.30 -2.91
CA LYS A 91 15.81 -0.57 -2.14
C LYS A 91 16.07 -1.90 -2.83
N SER A 92 15.05 -2.51 -3.39
CA SER A 92 15.13 -3.83 -4.02
C SER A 92 13.97 -3.98 -4.99
N LEU A 93 14.28 -4.09 -6.26
CA LEU A 93 13.29 -4.23 -7.32
C LEU A 93 12.78 -5.68 -7.35
N PRO A 94 11.45 -5.91 -7.20
CA PRO A 94 10.88 -7.25 -7.27
C PRO A 94 10.91 -7.80 -8.70
N GLU A 95 10.83 -9.11 -8.86
CA GLU A 95 10.80 -9.76 -10.18
C GLU A 95 9.50 -9.44 -10.93
N ARG A 96 8.37 -9.41 -10.22
CA ARG A 96 7.05 -9.11 -10.76
C ARG A 96 6.28 -8.17 -9.85
N ILE A 97 5.60 -7.22 -10.45
CA ILE A 97 4.78 -6.22 -9.77
C ILE A 97 3.36 -6.32 -10.34
N GLY A 98 2.38 -6.59 -9.49
CA GLY A 98 0.97 -6.47 -9.86
C GLY A 98 0.49 -5.04 -9.62
N LEU A 99 -0.03 -4.38 -10.63
CA LEU A 99 -0.64 -3.05 -10.53
C LEU A 99 -2.11 -3.12 -10.90
N CYS A 100 -2.97 -2.78 -9.95
CA CYS A 100 -4.40 -2.61 -10.16
C CYS A 100 -4.77 -1.13 -10.18
N LEU A 101 -5.30 -0.68 -11.29
CA LEU A 101 -5.88 0.66 -11.46
C LEU A 101 -7.39 0.54 -11.31
N SER A 102 -7.90 0.81 -10.08
CA SER A 102 -9.32 0.69 -9.78
C SER A 102 -10.09 1.93 -10.21
N THR A 103 -10.99 1.75 -11.15
CA THR A 103 -11.93 2.78 -11.62
C THR A 103 -13.31 2.60 -10.96
N ALA A 104 -14.36 3.22 -11.50
CA ALA A 104 -15.73 3.00 -11.04
C ALA A 104 -16.09 1.49 -11.05
N PRO A 105 -16.93 1.03 -10.12
CA PRO A 105 -17.21 -0.37 -9.93
C PRO A 105 -17.74 -1.02 -11.23
N PRO A 106 -17.09 -2.09 -11.74
CA PRO A 106 -17.74 -2.93 -12.73
C PRO A 106 -19.02 -3.54 -12.13
N PRO A 107 -19.99 -3.92 -12.95
CA PRO A 107 -21.16 -4.64 -12.48
C PRO A 107 -20.72 -5.87 -11.67
N TRP A 108 -21.52 -6.22 -10.66
CA TRP A 108 -21.24 -7.28 -9.69
C TRP A 108 -20.71 -8.57 -10.36
N SER A 109 -19.50 -8.97 -9.98
CA SER A 109 -18.92 -10.27 -10.32
C SER A 109 -18.40 -10.94 -9.06
N GLU A 110 -18.42 -12.26 -8.99
CA GLU A 110 -17.88 -13.04 -7.87
C GLU A 110 -16.39 -12.71 -7.64
N GLU A 111 -15.63 -12.53 -8.71
CA GLU A 111 -14.21 -12.13 -8.68
C GLU A 111 -13.98 -10.79 -7.96
N ARG A 112 -14.93 -9.86 -8.12
CA ARG A 112 -14.88 -8.58 -7.44
C ARG A 112 -15.16 -8.70 -5.95
N GLU A 113 -16.17 -9.51 -5.58
CA GLU A 113 -16.46 -9.72 -4.15
C GLU A 113 -15.28 -10.36 -3.43
N GLU A 114 -14.61 -11.32 -4.09
CA GLU A 114 -13.42 -11.96 -3.54
C GLU A 114 -12.26 -10.96 -3.41
N PHE A 115 -12.05 -10.11 -4.41
CA PHE A 115 -11.06 -9.02 -4.36
C PHE A 115 -11.35 -8.01 -3.24
N LEU A 116 -12.60 -7.59 -3.07
CA LEU A 116 -13.01 -6.69 -1.99
C LEU A 116 -12.85 -7.34 -0.61
N ARG A 117 -13.17 -8.63 -0.47
CA ARG A 117 -12.93 -9.38 0.79
C ARG A 117 -11.45 -9.51 1.11
N MET A 118 -10.61 -9.71 0.10
CA MET A 118 -9.16 -9.74 0.26
C MET A 118 -8.63 -8.37 0.72
N LEU A 119 -9.07 -7.28 0.10
CA LEU A 119 -8.68 -5.91 0.50
C LEU A 119 -9.16 -5.57 1.91
N ALA A 120 -10.37 -5.97 2.28
CA ALA A 120 -10.91 -5.75 3.61
C ALA A 120 -10.06 -6.49 4.68
N ARG A 121 -9.68 -7.74 4.42
CA ARG A 121 -8.79 -8.50 5.32
C ARG A 121 -7.44 -7.80 5.49
N TRP A 122 -6.81 -7.36 4.40
CA TRP A 122 -5.54 -6.63 4.49
C TRP A 122 -5.67 -5.32 5.27
N HIS A 123 -6.78 -4.60 5.06
CA HIS A 123 -7.07 -3.39 5.81
C HIS A 123 -7.19 -3.67 7.31
N ASP A 124 -7.94 -4.71 7.68
CA ASP A 124 -8.16 -5.06 9.08
C ASP A 124 -6.86 -5.51 9.75
N GLU A 125 -6.02 -6.30 9.08
CA GLU A 125 -4.71 -6.72 9.58
C GLU A 125 -3.80 -5.52 9.85
N VAL A 126 -3.68 -4.58 8.88
CA VAL A 126 -2.84 -3.37 9.05
C VAL A 126 -3.38 -2.46 10.14
N PHE A 127 -4.70 -2.28 10.17
CA PHE A 127 -5.33 -1.42 11.17
C PHE A 127 -5.16 -1.99 12.59
N GLN A 128 -5.28 -3.30 12.75
CA GLN A 128 -5.08 -3.97 14.04
C GLN A 128 -3.63 -3.85 14.51
N GLU A 129 -2.65 -4.11 13.64
CA GLU A 129 -1.23 -3.95 13.99
C GLU A 129 -0.88 -2.50 14.39
N ASP A 130 -1.37 -1.51 13.66
CA ASP A 130 -1.14 -0.11 13.98
C ASP A 130 -1.84 0.30 15.29
N LEU A 131 -3.06 -0.17 15.52
CA LEU A 131 -3.79 0.08 16.75
C LEU A 131 -3.10 -0.55 17.97
N GLU A 132 -2.67 -1.81 17.86
CA GLU A 132 -1.92 -2.50 18.92
C GLU A 132 -0.61 -1.76 19.25
N ARG A 133 0.12 -1.32 18.21
CA ARG A 133 1.36 -0.56 18.36
C ARG A 133 1.13 0.78 19.07
N LEU A 134 0.09 1.52 18.67
CA LEU A 134 -0.28 2.78 19.32
C LEU A 134 -0.71 2.57 20.77
N THR A 135 -1.53 1.56 21.03
CA THR A 135 -2.00 1.22 22.39
C THR A 135 -0.81 0.86 23.29
N ARG A 136 0.08 -0.02 22.81
CA ARG A 136 1.28 -0.40 23.55
C ARG A 136 2.18 0.79 23.86
N ARG A 137 2.36 1.69 22.90
CA ARG A 137 3.13 2.92 23.09
C ARG A 137 2.52 3.81 24.16
N GLN A 138 1.20 3.97 24.19
CA GLN A 138 0.50 4.77 25.20
C GLN A 138 0.64 4.14 26.60
N GLU A 139 0.53 2.83 26.71
CA GLU A 139 0.72 2.11 27.96
C GLU A 139 2.14 2.31 28.51
N LEU A 140 3.17 2.16 27.66
CA LEU A 140 4.56 2.38 28.04
C LEU A 140 4.80 3.81 28.53
N LEU A 141 4.23 4.81 27.88
CA LEU A 141 4.35 6.21 28.34
C LEU A 141 3.71 6.41 29.72
N ARG A 142 2.54 5.83 29.99
CA ARG A 142 1.90 5.88 31.32
C ARG A 142 2.72 5.18 32.38
N GLU A 143 3.31 4.03 32.05
CA GLU A 143 4.18 3.29 32.98
C GLU A 143 5.48 4.03 33.25
N ILE A 144 6.04 4.72 32.26
CA ILE A 144 7.23 5.59 32.41
C ILE A 144 6.92 6.75 33.36
N ASP A 145 5.78 7.43 33.17
CA ASP A 145 5.36 8.52 34.07
C ASP A 145 5.21 8.03 35.52
N ARG A 146 4.59 6.85 35.70
CA ARG A 146 4.47 6.24 37.02
C ARG A 146 5.83 5.90 37.64
N ALA A 147 6.76 5.33 36.85
CA ALA A 147 8.10 5.02 37.33
C ALA A 147 8.89 6.29 37.74
N LEU A 148 8.65 7.41 37.04
CA LEU A 148 9.20 8.73 37.40
C LEU A 148 8.62 9.24 38.74
N ASP A 149 7.30 9.14 38.91
CA ASP A 149 6.60 9.55 40.15
C ASP A 149 7.07 8.72 41.36
N GLU A 150 7.25 7.42 41.17
CA GLU A 150 7.74 6.48 42.17
C GLU A 150 9.28 6.55 42.39
N ARG A 151 10.00 7.34 41.58
CA ARG A 151 11.47 7.44 41.55
C ARG A 151 12.16 6.08 41.34
N ASP A 152 11.50 5.17 40.63
CA ASP A 152 12.05 3.86 40.28
C ASP A 152 12.89 3.95 38.99
N ARG A 153 14.17 4.28 39.19
CA ARG A 153 15.14 4.46 38.10
C ARG A 153 15.30 3.20 37.25
N LYS A 154 15.31 2.02 37.87
CA LYS A 154 15.53 0.76 37.16
C LYS A 154 14.37 0.46 36.22
N ARG A 155 13.15 0.64 36.70
CA ARG A 155 11.93 0.46 35.89
C ARG A 155 11.84 1.48 34.76
N PHE A 156 12.18 2.74 35.03
CA PHE A 156 12.25 3.79 34.03
C PHE A 156 13.22 3.45 32.90
N GLU A 157 14.43 2.98 33.20
CA GLU A 157 15.45 2.61 32.20
C GLU A 157 14.97 1.43 31.35
N GLN A 158 14.32 0.42 31.91
CA GLN A 158 13.76 -0.73 31.19
C GLN A 158 12.63 -0.32 30.23
N LEU A 159 11.66 0.46 30.70
CA LEU A 159 10.52 0.91 29.91
C LEU A 159 10.95 1.87 28.78
N SER A 160 11.90 2.74 29.07
CA SER A 160 12.48 3.66 28.06
C SER A 160 13.26 2.92 26.97
N ALA A 161 13.93 1.83 27.31
CA ALA A 161 14.59 0.97 26.34
C ALA A 161 13.58 0.23 25.44
N GLU A 162 12.47 -0.24 26.02
CA GLU A 162 11.38 -0.88 25.26
C GLU A 162 10.72 0.11 24.29
N LEU A 163 10.42 1.32 24.75
CA LEU A 163 9.85 2.37 23.91
C LEU A 163 10.76 2.74 22.71
N ARG A 164 12.07 2.74 22.90
CA ARG A 164 13.05 2.98 21.81
C ARG A 164 13.08 1.87 20.77
N ARG A 165 12.83 0.63 21.17
CA ARG A 165 12.78 -0.52 20.26
C ARG A 165 11.53 -0.53 19.37
N MET A 166 10.50 0.21 19.75
CA MET A 166 9.26 0.34 18.99
C MET A 166 9.29 1.42 17.88
N ARG A 167 10.43 2.04 17.65
CA ARG A 167 10.62 3.06 16.60
C ARG A 167 10.77 2.45 15.21
#